data_2318e2d7b41233888a0a3a044629fbc1
#
_entry.id   2318e2d7b41233888a0a3a044629fbc1
#
_cell.length_a   1.000
_cell.length_b   1.000
_cell.length_c   1.000
_cell.angle_alpha   90.00
_cell.angle_beta   90.00
_cell.angle_gamma   90.00
#
_symmetry.space_group_name_H-M   'P 1'
#
loop_
_entity.id
_entity.type
_entity.pdbx_description
1 polymer ?
#
loop_
_entity_poly.entity_id
_entity_poly.type
_entity_poly.pdbx_seq_one_letter_code
_entity_poly.pdbx_strand_id
1 'polypeptide(L)'
;MEKQVQISDSTINYEVFHRNIKYPRMEFKTGRLLLILPDNYKDYNDIVEKHKDWIYRQSSKIAKALEEAQNKRLELRRTDEEFKKLLYSFVEDISYELKININSIYFRRMKSKWGSCSRNKNLTINTILKYLPDNLIEYVIFHEMIHLIERKHNDHFWKIIANRFDNYKEIETELFEYWLLIQERMKPIQSEGNMYNNLPQVTR
;
A
#
# COMPACT_ATOMS: atom_id res chain seq x y z
N MET A 1 0.31 -12.31 -21.28
CA MET A 1 1.53 -12.47 -22.12
C MET A 1 2.62 -11.67 -21.44
N GLU A 2 3.71 -12.33 -21.08
CA GLU A 2 4.87 -11.69 -20.41
C GLU A 2 5.78 -11.06 -21.48
N LYS A 3 6.23 -9.84 -21.25
CA LYS A 3 7.09 -9.06 -22.13
C LYS A 3 8.17 -8.35 -21.34
N GLN A 4 9.17 -7.86 -22.06
CA GLN A 4 10.29 -7.13 -21.49
C GLN A 4 10.48 -5.80 -22.21
N VAL A 5 10.90 -4.80 -21.46
CA VAL A 5 11.37 -3.51 -21.99
C VAL A 5 12.73 -3.19 -21.38
N GLN A 6 13.66 -2.80 -22.25
CA GLN A 6 14.96 -2.28 -21.82
C GLN A 6 14.85 -0.79 -21.56
N ILE A 7 15.16 -0.36 -20.34
CA ILE A 7 15.19 1.05 -19.99
C ILE A 7 16.54 1.32 -19.29
N SER A 8 17.38 2.12 -19.94
CA SER A 8 18.76 2.34 -19.51
C SER A 8 19.51 1.02 -19.37
N ASP A 9 20.05 0.73 -18.20
CA ASP A 9 20.78 -0.49 -17.83
C ASP A 9 19.89 -1.61 -17.26
N SER A 10 18.58 -1.38 -17.16
CA SER A 10 17.65 -2.29 -16.50
C SER A 10 16.67 -2.93 -17.49
N THR A 11 16.51 -4.26 -17.39
CA THR A 11 15.45 -5.00 -18.09
C THR A 11 14.23 -5.14 -17.18
N ILE A 12 13.09 -4.58 -17.59
CA ILE A 12 11.87 -4.57 -16.79
C ILE A 12 10.85 -5.52 -17.44
N ASN A 13 10.44 -6.53 -16.70
CA ASN A 13 9.39 -7.44 -17.13
C ASN A 13 8.02 -6.80 -16.92
N TYR A 14 7.14 -6.95 -17.90
CA TYR A 14 5.76 -6.49 -17.78
C TYR A 14 4.76 -7.47 -18.39
N GLU A 15 3.55 -7.44 -17.85
CA GLU A 15 2.44 -8.28 -18.32
C GLU A 15 1.35 -7.40 -18.93
N VAL A 16 0.78 -7.88 -20.04
CA VAL A 16 -0.31 -7.19 -20.74
C VAL A 16 -1.62 -7.93 -20.50
N PHE A 17 -2.62 -7.19 -20.02
CA PHE A 17 -3.98 -7.66 -19.77
C PHE A 17 -4.98 -6.82 -20.57
N HIS A 18 -5.96 -7.46 -21.18
CA HIS A 18 -7.10 -6.79 -21.80
C HIS A 18 -8.31 -6.90 -20.86
N ARG A 19 -9.02 -5.80 -20.68
CA ARG A 19 -10.21 -5.72 -19.82
C ARG A 19 -11.21 -4.72 -20.39
N ASN A 20 -12.47 -4.88 -20.05
CA ASN A 20 -13.50 -3.90 -20.35
C ASN A 20 -13.31 -2.62 -19.52
N ILE A 21 -12.37 -1.78 -19.94
CA ILE A 21 -12.05 -0.47 -19.35
C ILE A 21 -11.99 0.59 -20.46
N LYS A 22 -12.23 1.85 -20.07
CA LYS A 22 -12.29 2.96 -21.06
C LYS A 22 -10.89 3.44 -21.48
N TYR A 23 -9.92 3.45 -20.58
CA TYR A 23 -8.58 3.99 -20.80
C TYR A 23 -7.51 3.00 -20.36
N PRO A 24 -6.37 2.94 -21.10
CA PRO A 24 -5.18 2.22 -20.66
C PRO A 24 -4.71 2.70 -19.28
N ARG A 25 -4.17 1.79 -18.49
CA ARG A 25 -3.50 2.13 -17.24
C ARG A 25 -2.30 1.21 -17.00
N MET A 26 -1.31 1.75 -16.32
CA MET A 26 -0.15 1.00 -15.86
C MET A 26 -0.12 1.00 -14.34
N GLU A 27 0.22 -0.13 -13.77
CA GLU A 27 0.40 -0.29 -12.34
C GLU A 27 1.52 -1.29 -12.04
N PHE A 28 2.30 -1.01 -10.98
CA PHE A 28 3.21 -2.01 -10.46
C PHE A 28 2.49 -2.86 -9.40
N LYS A 29 2.62 -4.18 -9.50
CA LYS A 29 2.13 -5.14 -8.50
C LYS A 29 3.21 -6.13 -8.14
N THR A 30 3.51 -6.25 -6.85
CA THR A 30 4.53 -7.18 -6.32
C THR A 30 5.84 -7.17 -7.15
N GLY A 31 6.30 -5.95 -7.51
CA GLY A 31 7.53 -5.78 -8.29
C GLY A 31 7.37 -5.95 -9.80
N ARG A 32 6.20 -6.32 -10.33
CA ARG A 32 5.95 -6.49 -11.76
C ARG A 32 5.12 -5.34 -12.32
N LEU A 33 5.48 -4.87 -13.50
CA LEU A 33 4.71 -3.88 -14.25
C LEU A 33 3.53 -4.57 -14.96
N LEU A 34 2.32 -4.07 -14.71
CA LEU A 34 1.12 -4.51 -15.40
C LEU A 34 0.61 -3.40 -16.30
N LEU A 35 0.40 -3.73 -17.57
CA LEU A 35 -0.24 -2.88 -18.56
C LEU A 35 -1.66 -3.40 -18.79
N ILE A 36 -2.66 -2.65 -18.35
CA ILE A 36 -4.07 -3.00 -18.46
C ILE A 36 -4.69 -2.15 -19.55
N LEU A 37 -5.18 -2.79 -20.59
CA LEU A 37 -5.64 -2.18 -21.82
C LEU A 37 -7.14 -2.44 -22.05
N PRO A 38 -7.85 -1.55 -22.73
CA PRO A 38 -9.16 -1.86 -23.31
C PRO A 38 -9.09 -3.08 -24.24
N ASP A 39 -10.17 -3.85 -24.36
CA ASP A 39 -10.21 -5.10 -25.13
C ASP A 39 -9.77 -4.93 -26.60
N ASN A 40 -10.04 -3.79 -27.20
CA ASN A 40 -9.72 -3.49 -28.60
C ASN A 40 -8.39 -2.74 -28.81
N TYR A 41 -7.58 -2.57 -27.78
CA TYR A 41 -6.34 -1.80 -27.86
C TYR A 41 -5.20 -2.67 -28.44
N LYS A 42 -4.71 -2.34 -29.63
CA LYS A 42 -3.75 -3.20 -30.36
C LYS A 42 -2.30 -2.73 -30.22
N ASP A 43 -2.05 -1.43 -30.27
CA ASP A 43 -0.69 -0.88 -30.20
C ASP A 43 -0.45 -0.20 -28.86
N TYR A 44 0.37 -0.81 -28.02
CA TYR A 44 0.69 -0.33 -26.68
C TYR A 44 2.18 -0.02 -26.47
N ASN A 45 3.01 -0.23 -27.50
CA ASN A 45 4.43 0.07 -27.41
C ASN A 45 4.65 1.56 -27.12
N ASP A 46 3.87 2.42 -27.79
CA ASP A 46 3.87 3.86 -27.54
C ASP A 46 3.59 4.25 -26.08
N ILE A 47 2.72 3.49 -25.40
CA ILE A 47 2.40 3.76 -24.00
C ILE A 47 3.62 3.49 -23.12
N VAL A 48 4.29 2.35 -23.35
CA VAL A 48 5.50 1.98 -22.60
C VAL A 48 6.61 3.00 -22.86
N GLU A 49 6.84 3.36 -24.12
CA GLU A 49 7.85 4.34 -24.52
C GLU A 49 7.62 5.72 -23.89
N LYS A 50 6.41 6.25 -23.97
CA LYS A 50 6.04 7.54 -23.37
C LYS A 50 6.20 7.60 -21.86
N HIS A 51 6.19 6.45 -21.18
CA HIS A 51 6.25 6.38 -19.73
C HIS A 51 7.53 5.73 -19.19
N LYS A 52 8.57 5.57 -20.02
CA LYS A 52 9.84 4.95 -19.63
C LYS A 52 10.44 5.51 -18.36
N ASP A 53 10.49 6.84 -18.24
CA ASP A 53 11.06 7.50 -17.05
C ASP A 53 10.26 7.21 -15.79
N TRP A 54 8.94 7.16 -15.90
CA TRP A 54 8.07 6.79 -14.78
C TRP A 54 8.27 5.33 -14.41
N ILE A 55 8.33 4.43 -15.40
CA ILE A 55 8.56 2.99 -15.21
C ILE A 55 9.90 2.78 -14.50
N TYR A 56 10.96 3.41 -14.97
CA TYR A 56 12.29 3.31 -14.39
C TYR A 56 12.31 3.78 -12.92
N ARG A 57 11.78 4.96 -12.65
CA ARG A 57 11.72 5.49 -11.28
C ARG A 57 10.92 4.58 -10.33
N GLN A 58 9.79 4.05 -10.78
CA GLN A 58 8.99 3.15 -9.93
C GLN A 58 9.67 1.80 -9.73
N SER A 59 10.27 1.24 -10.77
CA SER A 59 11.04 -0.01 -10.68
C SER A 59 12.22 0.11 -9.73
N SER A 60 13.01 1.18 -9.84
CA SER A 60 14.14 1.46 -8.96
C SER A 60 13.70 1.65 -7.50
N LYS A 61 12.59 2.37 -7.27
CA LYS A 61 12.01 2.54 -5.93
C LYS A 61 11.60 1.18 -5.33
N ILE A 62 10.97 0.33 -6.11
CA ILE A 62 10.53 -1.00 -5.66
C ILE A 62 11.74 -1.89 -5.39
N ALA A 63 12.76 -1.90 -6.26
CA ALA A 63 13.97 -2.69 -6.08
C ALA A 63 14.68 -2.32 -4.76
N LYS A 64 14.86 -1.02 -4.52
CA LYS A 64 15.43 -0.53 -3.26
C LYS A 64 14.59 -0.95 -2.05
N ALA A 65 13.28 -0.79 -2.12
CA ALA A 65 12.38 -1.16 -1.03
C ALA A 65 12.38 -2.68 -0.76
N LEU A 66 12.55 -3.53 -1.78
CA LEU A 66 12.71 -4.97 -1.62
C LEU A 66 14.03 -5.34 -0.95
N GLU A 67 15.11 -4.64 -1.27
CA GLU A 67 16.42 -4.81 -0.61
C GLU A 67 16.33 -4.44 0.88
N GLU A 68 15.79 -3.27 1.20
CA GLU A 68 15.60 -2.81 2.59
C GLU A 68 14.64 -3.72 3.38
N ALA A 69 13.62 -4.24 2.71
CA ALA A 69 12.66 -5.16 3.31
C ALA A 69 13.31 -6.47 3.83
N GLN A 70 14.42 -6.90 3.24
CA GLN A 70 15.14 -8.11 3.70
C GLN A 70 15.72 -7.94 5.11
N ASN A 71 16.03 -6.71 5.51
CA ASN A 71 16.58 -6.40 6.84
C ASN A 71 15.49 -6.24 7.91
N LYS A 72 14.21 -6.24 7.52
CA LYS A 72 13.09 -6.03 8.45
C LYS A 72 12.58 -7.33 9.05
N ARG A 73 12.05 -7.23 10.27
CA ARG A 73 11.47 -8.36 11.00
C ARG A 73 9.98 -8.14 11.22
N LEU A 74 9.21 -9.18 10.93
CA LEU A 74 7.77 -9.19 11.20
C LEU A 74 7.49 -9.61 12.65
N GLU A 75 6.49 -9.00 13.27
CA GLU A 75 5.96 -9.38 14.58
C GLU A 75 5.09 -10.65 14.46
N LEU A 76 5.73 -11.81 14.30
CA LEU A 76 5.02 -13.08 14.08
C LEU A 76 4.40 -13.65 15.36
N ARG A 77 4.83 -13.20 16.54
CA ARG A 77 4.38 -13.74 17.83
C ARG A 77 3.13 -13.06 18.35
N ARG A 78 2.77 -11.88 17.84
CA ARG A 78 1.59 -11.13 18.30
C ARG A 78 0.32 -11.90 17.97
N THR A 79 -0.45 -12.25 18.98
CA THR A 79 -1.78 -12.87 18.84
C THR A 79 -2.81 -11.87 18.31
N ASP A 80 -3.96 -12.36 17.85
CA ASP A 80 -5.05 -11.49 17.40
C ASP A 80 -5.65 -10.68 18.57
N GLU A 81 -5.67 -11.25 19.78
CA GLU A 81 -6.13 -10.59 21.00
C GLU A 81 -5.20 -9.45 21.41
N GLU A 82 -3.90 -9.69 21.43
CA GLU A 82 -2.88 -8.67 21.74
C GLU A 82 -2.93 -7.55 20.70
N PHE A 83 -3.05 -7.89 19.42
CA PHE A 83 -3.19 -6.90 18.35
C PHE A 83 -4.44 -6.02 18.53
N LYS A 84 -5.59 -6.62 18.83
CA LYS A 84 -6.83 -5.87 19.08
C LYS A 84 -6.69 -4.97 20.29
N LYS A 85 -6.13 -5.46 21.39
CA LYS A 85 -5.92 -4.67 22.60
C LYS A 85 -5.04 -3.45 22.33
N LEU A 86 -3.91 -3.66 21.66
CA LEU A 86 -3.00 -2.58 21.26
C LEU A 86 -3.71 -1.56 20.35
N LEU A 87 -4.46 -2.03 19.37
CA LEU A 87 -5.17 -1.18 18.42
C LEU A 87 -6.25 -0.33 19.12
N TYR A 88 -7.03 -0.93 20.03
CA TYR A 88 -8.02 -0.19 20.79
C TYR A 88 -7.39 0.90 21.67
N SER A 89 -6.24 0.65 22.29
CA SER A 89 -5.49 1.66 23.04
C SER A 89 -5.10 2.83 22.16
N PHE A 90 -4.51 2.57 20.98
CA PHE A 90 -4.16 3.65 20.05
C PHE A 90 -5.37 4.44 19.55
N VAL A 91 -6.49 3.75 19.25
CA VAL A 91 -7.72 4.45 18.83
C VAL A 91 -8.27 5.33 19.95
N GLU A 92 -8.22 4.90 21.21
CA GLU A 92 -8.66 5.67 22.37
C GLU A 92 -7.79 6.92 22.53
N ASP A 93 -6.46 6.76 22.54
CA ASP A 93 -5.50 7.87 22.70
C ASP A 93 -5.65 8.90 21.58
N ILE A 94 -5.73 8.44 20.33
CA ILE A 94 -5.90 9.31 19.16
C ILE A 94 -7.27 9.98 19.16
N SER A 95 -8.32 9.27 19.57
CA SER A 95 -9.67 9.83 19.68
C SER A 95 -9.72 10.98 20.70
N TYR A 96 -9.04 10.80 21.82
CA TYR A 96 -8.92 11.84 22.85
C TYR A 96 -8.14 13.07 22.32
N GLU A 97 -7.00 12.84 21.68
CA GLU A 97 -6.15 13.90 21.11
C GLU A 97 -6.89 14.71 20.05
N LEU A 98 -7.51 14.02 19.07
CA LEU A 98 -8.20 14.65 17.95
C LEU A 98 -9.62 15.13 18.29
N LYS A 99 -10.15 14.78 19.45
CA LYS A 99 -11.56 15.00 19.86
C LYS A 99 -12.55 14.39 18.87
N ILE A 100 -12.25 13.20 18.38
CA ILE A 100 -13.02 12.45 17.40
C ILE A 100 -13.43 11.12 18.01
N ASN A 101 -14.71 10.74 17.87
CA ASN A 101 -15.18 9.41 18.27
C ASN A 101 -15.25 8.48 17.07
N ILE A 102 -14.77 7.25 17.23
CA ILE A 102 -14.95 6.15 16.29
C ILE A 102 -16.20 5.36 16.67
N ASN A 103 -17.08 5.09 15.72
CA ASN A 103 -18.32 4.36 15.98
C ASN A 103 -18.11 2.84 16.03
N SER A 104 -17.31 2.32 15.12
CA SER A 104 -17.05 0.88 15.03
C SER A 104 -15.69 0.59 14.42
N ILE A 105 -15.06 -0.49 14.86
CA ILE A 105 -13.79 -0.97 14.33
C ILE A 105 -14.02 -2.36 13.75
N TYR A 106 -13.64 -2.53 12.47
CA TYR A 106 -13.74 -3.78 11.75
C TYR A 106 -12.36 -4.30 11.39
N PHE A 107 -12.17 -5.60 11.51
CA PHE A 107 -10.94 -6.29 11.13
C PHE A 107 -11.20 -7.15 9.90
N ARG A 108 -10.41 -6.93 8.86
CA ARG A 108 -10.60 -7.67 7.62
C ARG A 108 -9.33 -7.74 6.80
N ARG A 109 -9.06 -8.84 6.13
CA ARG A 109 -7.96 -8.92 5.16
C ARG A 109 -8.26 -8.03 3.97
N MET A 110 -7.39 -7.06 3.71
CA MET A 110 -7.49 -6.15 2.55
C MET A 110 -6.33 -6.36 1.60
N LYS A 111 -6.61 -6.15 0.32
CA LYS A 111 -5.66 -6.48 -0.76
C LYS A 111 -4.69 -5.35 -1.10
N SER A 112 -5.01 -4.09 -0.82
CA SER A 112 -4.30 -2.93 -1.39
C SER A 112 -4.14 -1.76 -0.42
N LYS A 113 -4.47 -1.93 0.86
CA LYS A 113 -4.34 -0.86 1.84
C LYS A 113 -4.26 -1.40 3.26
N TRP A 114 -3.70 -0.60 4.15
CA TRP A 114 -3.54 -0.90 5.57
C TRP A 114 -4.83 -0.71 6.37
N GLY A 115 -5.58 0.33 6.04
CA GLY A 115 -6.81 0.68 6.70
C GLY A 115 -7.78 1.46 5.81
N SER A 116 -8.89 1.87 6.37
CA SER A 116 -9.78 2.89 5.80
C SER A 116 -10.73 3.41 6.86
N CYS A 117 -11.02 4.71 6.84
CA CYS A 117 -12.02 5.32 7.69
C CYS A 117 -13.18 5.87 6.85
N SER A 118 -14.42 5.48 7.19
CA SER A 118 -15.63 5.92 6.49
C SER A 118 -16.17 7.24 7.05
N ARG A 119 -17.07 7.91 6.29
CA ARG A 119 -17.81 9.10 6.76
C ARG A 119 -18.60 8.84 8.04
N ASN A 120 -19.08 7.62 8.22
CA ASN A 120 -19.82 7.22 9.41
C ASN A 120 -18.90 6.86 10.57
N LYS A 121 -17.65 7.33 10.55
CA LYS A 121 -16.66 7.11 11.61
C LYS A 121 -16.40 5.62 11.90
N ASN A 122 -16.51 4.78 10.89
CA ASN A 122 -16.19 3.36 11.00
C ASN A 122 -14.77 3.14 10.48
N LEU A 123 -13.90 2.61 11.33
CA LEU A 123 -12.52 2.29 11.02
C LEU A 123 -12.42 0.81 10.60
N THR A 124 -11.89 0.54 9.42
CA THR A 124 -11.61 -0.82 8.97
C THR A 124 -10.10 -1.02 8.92
N ILE A 125 -9.62 -2.02 9.63
CA ILE A 125 -8.21 -2.33 9.78
C ILE A 125 -7.87 -3.62 9.04
N ASN A 126 -6.79 -3.57 8.27
CA ASN A 126 -6.26 -4.78 7.64
C ASN A 126 -5.59 -5.68 8.69
N THR A 127 -6.02 -6.94 8.76
CA THR A 127 -5.50 -7.90 9.75
C THR A 127 -4.00 -8.15 9.66
N ILE A 128 -3.36 -7.79 8.54
CA ILE A 128 -1.90 -7.91 8.41
C ILE A 128 -1.12 -6.83 9.18
N LEU A 129 -1.79 -5.78 9.68
CA LEU A 129 -1.13 -4.81 10.54
C LEU A 129 -0.51 -5.46 11.77
N LYS A 130 -1.06 -6.59 12.24
CA LYS A 130 -0.52 -7.29 13.41
C LYS A 130 0.95 -7.70 13.29
N TYR A 131 1.47 -7.74 12.06
CA TYR A 131 2.86 -8.08 11.78
C TYR A 131 3.81 -6.88 11.77
N LEU A 132 3.28 -5.66 11.93
CA LEU A 132 4.06 -4.43 11.97
C LEU A 132 4.55 -4.12 13.40
N PRO A 133 5.65 -3.37 13.55
CA PRO A 133 6.00 -2.68 14.79
C PRO A 133 4.88 -1.75 15.25
N ASP A 134 4.81 -1.50 16.56
CA ASP A 134 3.72 -0.73 17.21
C ASP A 134 3.62 0.69 16.68
N ASN A 135 4.76 1.37 16.49
CA ASN A 135 4.81 2.72 15.95
C ASN A 135 4.21 2.84 14.54
N LEU A 136 4.37 1.82 13.69
CA LEU A 136 3.77 1.80 12.36
C LEU A 136 2.26 1.53 12.42
N ILE A 137 1.82 0.70 13.38
CA ILE A 137 0.38 0.48 13.63
C ILE A 137 -0.26 1.79 14.07
N GLU A 138 0.35 2.48 15.04
CA GLU A 138 -0.12 3.77 15.54
C GLU A 138 -0.24 4.80 14.41
N TYR A 139 0.80 4.93 13.59
CA TYR A 139 0.80 5.81 12.43
C TYR A 139 -0.36 5.52 11.47
N VAL A 140 -0.58 4.25 11.11
CA VAL A 140 -1.67 3.87 10.21
C VAL A 140 -3.04 4.24 10.81
N ILE A 141 -3.25 4.00 12.11
CA ILE A 141 -4.51 4.35 12.77
C ILE A 141 -4.71 5.87 12.74
N PHE A 142 -3.68 6.64 13.08
CA PHE A 142 -3.73 8.11 13.05
C PHE A 142 -4.04 8.61 11.64
N HIS A 143 -3.33 8.11 10.62
CA HIS A 143 -3.53 8.45 9.22
C HIS A 143 -5.00 8.23 8.78
N GLU A 144 -5.57 7.07 9.11
CA GLU A 144 -6.96 6.76 8.76
C GLU A 144 -7.97 7.63 9.53
N MET A 145 -7.67 7.98 10.77
CA MET A 145 -8.55 8.83 11.57
C MET A 145 -8.51 10.30 11.12
N ILE A 146 -7.36 10.79 10.63
CA ILE A 146 -7.26 12.14 10.03
C ILE A 146 -8.19 12.30 8.83
N HIS A 147 -8.54 11.24 8.11
CA HIS A 147 -9.54 11.30 7.04
C HIS A 147 -10.95 11.72 7.49
N LEU A 148 -11.21 11.78 8.79
CA LEU A 148 -12.44 12.39 9.34
C LEU A 148 -12.35 13.92 9.40
N ILE A 149 -11.14 14.49 9.41
CA ILE A 149 -10.86 15.92 9.40
C ILE A 149 -10.61 16.39 7.96
N GLU A 150 -9.68 15.72 7.28
CA GLU A 150 -9.28 16.03 5.92
C GLU A 150 -9.27 14.75 5.05
N ARG A 151 -10.10 14.74 4.02
CA ARG A 151 -10.29 13.51 3.22
C ARG A 151 -9.25 13.29 2.15
N LYS A 152 -8.64 14.38 1.70
CA LYS A 152 -7.65 14.36 0.63
C LYS A 152 -6.27 14.49 1.24
N HIS A 153 -5.31 13.78 0.67
CA HIS A 153 -3.90 13.92 1.01
C HIS A 153 -3.31 15.23 0.44
N ASN A 154 -3.93 16.37 0.79
CA ASN A 154 -3.46 17.71 0.44
C ASN A 154 -2.47 18.25 1.51
N ASP A 155 -1.99 19.47 1.33
CA ASP A 155 -1.02 20.10 2.25
C ASP A 155 -1.56 20.19 3.68
N HIS A 156 -2.88 20.39 3.85
CA HIS A 156 -3.50 20.43 5.18
C HIS A 156 -3.43 19.07 5.89
N PHE A 157 -3.75 17.99 5.15
CA PHE A 157 -3.62 16.62 5.66
C PHE A 157 -2.19 16.34 6.13
N TRP A 158 -1.20 16.59 5.25
CA TRP A 158 0.20 16.32 5.56
C TRP A 158 0.75 17.20 6.67
N LYS A 159 0.24 18.42 6.82
CA LYS A 159 0.58 19.28 7.95
C LYS A 159 0.11 18.68 9.29
N ILE A 160 -1.10 18.11 9.34
CA ILE A 160 -1.60 17.45 10.55
C ILE A 160 -0.75 16.22 10.88
N ILE A 161 -0.44 15.39 9.86
CA ILE A 161 0.43 14.22 10.02
C ILE A 161 1.81 14.64 10.55
N ALA A 162 2.44 15.64 9.92
CA ALA A 162 3.79 16.11 10.26
C ALA A 162 3.87 16.72 11.67
N ASN A 163 2.80 17.27 12.20
CA ASN A 163 2.77 17.79 13.57
C ASN A 163 2.92 16.69 14.64
N ARG A 164 2.52 15.45 14.34
CA ARG A 164 2.65 14.31 15.26
C ARG A 164 3.83 13.41 14.88
N PHE A 165 4.08 13.25 13.60
CA PHE A 165 5.11 12.39 13.02
C PHE A 165 5.96 13.22 12.07
N ASP A 166 7.00 13.88 12.59
CA ASP A 166 7.91 14.73 11.81
C ASP A 166 8.64 13.95 10.71
N ASN A 167 8.90 12.66 10.96
CA ASN A 167 9.51 11.72 10.04
C ASN A 167 8.51 10.89 9.23
N TYR A 168 7.29 11.39 8.99
CA TYR A 168 6.22 10.63 8.32
C TYR A 168 6.62 10.09 6.94
N LYS A 169 7.52 10.75 6.22
CA LYS A 169 7.98 10.29 4.90
C LYS A 169 8.80 9.00 5.00
N GLU A 170 9.61 8.90 6.02
CA GLU A 170 10.38 7.69 6.36
C GLU A 170 9.43 6.58 6.78
N ILE A 171 8.41 6.89 7.59
CA ILE A 171 7.36 5.94 8.02
C ILE A 171 6.57 5.43 6.80
N GLU A 172 6.16 6.29 5.87
CA GLU A 172 5.48 5.89 4.63
C GLU A 172 6.36 4.96 3.77
N THR A 173 7.66 5.23 3.72
CA THR A 173 8.62 4.37 3.01
C THR A 173 8.74 3.02 3.72
N GLU A 174 8.87 3.04 5.04
CA GLU A 174 8.96 1.83 5.86
C GLU A 174 7.71 0.95 5.77
N LEU A 175 6.52 1.55 5.78
CA LEU A 175 5.26 0.85 5.55
C LEU A 175 5.22 0.18 4.18
N PHE A 176 5.77 0.82 3.14
CA PHE A 176 5.85 0.22 1.82
C PHE A 176 6.79 -1.00 1.79
N GLU A 177 7.93 -0.94 2.47
CA GLU A 177 8.87 -2.04 2.62
C GLU A 177 8.25 -3.22 3.37
N TYR A 178 7.57 -2.96 4.50
CA TYR A 178 6.81 -3.99 5.23
C TYR A 178 5.69 -4.60 4.38
N TRP A 179 5.02 -3.80 3.56
CA TRP A 179 4.00 -4.32 2.65
C TRP A 179 4.60 -5.34 1.69
N LEU A 180 5.73 -5.02 1.05
CA LEU A 180 6.42 -5.92 0.14
C LEU A 180 6.86 -7.20 0.86
N LEU A 181 7.46 -7.08 2.04
CA LEU A 181 7.89 -8.21 2.87
C LEU A 181 6.74 -9.15 3.23
N ILE A 182 5.61 -8.58 3.66
CA ILE A 182 4.41 -9.37 4.00
C ILE A 182 3.84 -10.05 2.76
N GLN A 183 3.78 -9.36 1.62
CA GLN A 183 3.31 -9.96 0.37
C GLN A 183 4.22 -11.10 -0.08
N GLU A 184 5.51 -11.01 0.12
CA GLU A 184 6.46 -12.06 -0.22
C GLU A 184 6.33 -13.28 0.71
N ARG A 185 6.36 -13.07 2.03
CA ARG A 185 6.38 -14.14 3.03
C ARG A 185 5.03 -14.81 3.26
N MET A 186 3.93 -14.09 3.01
CA MET A 186 2.58 -14.59 3.25
C MET A 186 1.84 -14.94 1.96
N LYS A 187 2.55 -15.16 0.87
CA LYS A 187 1.97 -15.80 -0.32
C LYS A 187 1.38 -17.14 0.15
N PRO A 188 0.08 -17.41 -0.07
CA PRO A 188 -0.41 -18.78 0.05
C PRO A 188 0.47 -19.62 -0.88
N ILE A 189 0.91 -20.77 -0.41
CA ILE A 189 1.43 -21.82 -1.29
C ILE A 189 0.23 -22.21 -2.15
N GLN A 190 0.03 -21.53 -3.26
CA GLN A 190 -1.02 -21.85 -4.23
C GLN A 190 -0.40 -22.09 -5.58
N SER A 191 -0.72 -23.29 -6.07
CA SER A 191 -0.77 -23.64 -7.48
C SER A 191 -1.05 -22.42 -8.36
N GLU A 192 -0.28 -22.28 -9.39
CA GLU A 192 -0.33 -21.33 -10.50
C GLU A 192 -1.77 -21.03 -10.94
N GLY A 193 -2.26 -19.85 -10.62
CA GLY A 193 -3.57 -19.39 -11.04
C GLY A 193 -4.11 -18.24 -10.18
N ASN A 194 -4.01 -17.01 -10.67
CA ASN A 194 -4.62 -15.80 -10.12
C ASN A 194 -3.92 -15.10 -8.92
N MET A 195 -2.73 -14.56 -9.17
CA MET A 195 -1.98 -13.82 -8.13
C MET A 195 -1.90 -12.29 -8.37
N TYR A 196 -2.93 -11.66 -8.92
CA TYR A 196 -2.77 -10.28 -9.39
C TYR A 196 -3.83 -9.33 -8.86
N ASN A 197 -3.68 -8.84 -7.64
CA ASN A 197 -4.49 -7.68 -7.21
C ASN A 197 -4.03 -6.98 -5.92
N ASN A 198 -2.74 -6.55 -5.72
CA ASN A 198 -2.44 -5.92 -4.43
C ASN A 198 -1.13 -5.12 -4.33
N LEU A 199 -1.21 -3.82 -4.58
CA LEU A 199 -0.29 -2.84 -3.98
C LEU A 199 -1.10 -1.74 -3.31
N PRO A 200 -0.67 -1.21 -2.13
CA PRO A 200 -1.24 0.01 -1.62
C PRO A 200 -0.98 1.12 -2.62
N GLN A 201 -1.98 1.95 -2.84
CA GLN A 201 -1.78 3.18 -3.58
C GLN A 201 -0.85 4.05 -2.74
N VAL A 202 0.40 4.17 -3.15
CA VAL A 202 1.26 5.26 -2.71
C VAL A 202 0.60 6.51 -3.24
N THR A 203 -0.07 7.22 -2.35
CA THR A 203 -0.82 8.43 -2.66
C THR A 203 0.11 9.48 -3.26
N ARG A 204 -0.28 9.98 -4.40
CA ARG A 204 0.23 11.23 -4.97
C ARG A 204 -0.50 12.41 -4.37
#